data_eb60c2e03265cd6b5ef0e25a1bebcfcc
#
_entry.id   eb60c2e03265cd6b5ef0e25a1bebcfcc
#
_cell.length_a   1.000
_cell.length_b   1.000
_cell.length_c   1.000
_cell.angle_alpha   90.00
_cell.angle_beta   90.00
_cell.angle_gamma   90.00
#
_symmetry.space_group_name_H-M   'P 1'
#
loop_
_entity.id
_entity.type
_entity.pdbx_description
1 polymer ?
#
loop_
_entity_poly.entity_id
_entity_poly.type
_entity_poly.pdbx_seq_one_letter_code
_entity_poly.pdbx_strand_id
1 'polypeptide(L)'
;MYLCPEIQGRSHVLGDLIMMYTTILSVKVNINNFKIPSAYLKREVEIDIYSPEGILGNEKIELLLLNDGQDVAKMDFTRILEDAHHGKRNHRLVVVAIKASEERLMEYGVAGVPDFKGRGAKADAYSDFVIKELLPFVKKKIAMPVSGKVGFAGFSLGGLSAFDIAWNNPSVFDAIGVFSGAFWWRKKDLADGYTDADRIMHAKIENTTTKPDMKFWLMTGTEDEKADRNKNMIIDSIDDTIDIVKILLDKGYKRPENIFYYEKVGGKHDVPTWESVMPAFLDWAFEV
;
A
#
# COMPACT_ATOMS: atom_id res chain seq x y z
N MET A 1 13.47 -72.59 15.25
CA MET A 1 12.54 -72.10 14.19
C MET A 1 11.40 -71.42 14.91
N TYR A 2 11.51 -70.12 15.14
CA TYR A 2 10.44 -69.30 15.74
C TYR A 2 10.10 -68.18 14.73
N LEU A 3 8.87 -68.24 14.23
CA LEU A 3 8.27 -67.25 13.31
C LEU A 3 7.84 -66.02 14.10
N CYS A 4 8.27 -64.90 13.64
CA CYS A 4 7.84 -63.58 14.13
C CYS A 4 6.51 -63.20 13.45
N PRO A 5 5.49 -62.72 14.14
CA PRO A 5 4.25 -62.27 13.49
C PRO A 5 4.42 -60.86 12.88
N GLU A 6 3.96 -60.70 11.64
CA GLU A 6 3.88 -59.48 10.88
C GLU A 6 3.07 -58.39 11.60
N ILE A 7 3.66 -57.23 11.71
CA ILE A 7 2.97 -56.01 12.13
C ILE A 7 2.38 -55.34 10.86
N GLN A 8 1.23 -55.83 10.42
CA GLN A 8 0.36 -55.08 9.51
C GLN A 8 -0.63 -54.26 10.36
N GLY A 9 -0.53 -52.93 10.34
CA GLY A 9 -1.57 -52.10 10.98
C GLY A 9 -1.19 -50.69 11.39
N ARG A 10 -0.01 -50.17 10.99
CA ARG A 10 0.39 -48.79 11.42
C ARG A 10 0.50 -47.72 10.33
N SER A 11 0.25 -48.05 9.06
CA SER A 11 0.44 -47.05 7.99
C SER A 11 -0.78 -46.15 7.70
N HIS A 12 -2.00 -46.59 8.04
CA HIS A 12 -3.21 -45.82 7.79
C HIS A 12 -3.46 -44.71 8.83
N VAL A 13 -3.16 -44.98 10.10
CA VAL A 13 -3.39 -43.99 11.18
C VAL A 13 -2.43 -42.81 11.09
N LEU A 14 -1.20 -43.00 10.59
CA LEU A 14 -0.25 -41.90 10.39
C LEU A 14 -0.62 -41.03 9.16
N GLY A 15 -1.16 -41.66 8.11
CA GLY A 15 -1.64 -40.92 6.92
C GLY A 15 -2.83 -40.04 7.23
N ASP A 16 -3.79 -40.51 8.00
CA ASP A 16 -4.98 -39.75 8.41
C ASP A 16 -4.63 -38.64 9.42
N LEU A 17 -3.68 -38.85 10.32
CA LEU A 17 -3.18 -37.82 11.22
C LEU A 17 -2.43 -36.70 10.47
N ILE A 18 -1.63 -37.05 9.48
CA ILE A 18 -0.93 -36.08 8.64
C ILE A 18 -1.93 -35.30 7.76
N MET A 19 -2.98 -35.93 7.25
CA MET A 19 -4.07 -35.25 6.54
C MET A 19 -4.89 -34.35 7.48
N MET A 20 -5.13 -34.71 8.72
CA MET A 20 -5.82 -33.85 9.69
C MET A 20 -4.98 -32.62 10.13
N TYR A 21 -3.64 -32.68 10.07
CA TYR A 21 -2.78 -31.56 10.39
C TYR A 21 -2.50 -30.62 9.19
N THR A 22 -2.87 -31.03 7.97
CA THR A 22 -2.69 -30.22 6.75
C THR A 22 -3.95 -29.51 6.27
N THR A 23 -5.06 -29.60 6.98
CA THR A 23 -6.15 -28.64 6.79
C THR A 23 -5.79 -27.37 7.56
N ILE A 24 -4.74 -26.69 7.13
CA ILE A 24 -4.52 -25.29 7.47
C ILE A 24 -5.72 -24.57 6.87
N LEU A 25 -6.62 -24.10 7.73
CA LEU A 25 -7.81 -23.37 7.34
C LEU A 25 -7.38 -22.20 6.46
N SER A 26 -7.63 -22.29 5.16
CA SER A 26 -7.49 -21.16 4.27
C SER A 26 -8.47 -20.09 4.76
N VAL A 27 -7.95 -18.94 5.15
CA VAL A 27 -8.78 -17.83 5.54
C VAL A 27 -9.40 -17.27 4.27
N LYS A 28 -10.71 -17.33 4.13
CA LYS A 28 -11.43 -16.71 3.03
C LYS A 28 -11.51 -15.20 3.24
N VAL A 29 -11.52 -14.46 2.16
CA VAL A 29 -11.66 -13.02 2.16
C VAL A 29 -12.98 -12.60 1.53
N ASN A 30 -13.80 -11.87 2.30
CA ASN A 30 -15.04 -11.27 1.82
C ASN A 30 -14.79 -9.87 1.27
N ILE A 31 -15.52 -9.51 0.22
CA ILE A 31 -15.51 -8.16 -0.37
C ILE A 31 -16.86 -7.52 -0.13
N ASN A 32 -16.86 -6.37 0.54
CA ASN A 32 -18.05 -5.56 0.77
C ASN A 32 -17.90 -4.20 0.10
N ASN A 33 -18.83 -3.87 -0.80
CA ASN A 33 -18.81 -2.60 -1.53
C ASN A 33 -19.64 -1.56 -0.78
N PHE A 34 -19.12 -0.34 -0.68
CA PHE A 34 -19.81 0.79 -0.06
C PHE A 34 -19.69 2.05 -0.90
N LYS A 35 -20.67 2.94 -0.74
CA LYS A 35 -20.64 4.32 -1.22
C LYS A 35 -20.70 5.23 -0.01
N ILE A 36 -19.76 6.16 0.07
CA ILE A 36 -19.66 7.12 1.18
C ILE A 36 -19.93 8.50 0.62
N PRO A 37 -21.04 9.16 1.01
CA PRO A 37 -21.24 10.56 0.67
C PRO A 37 -20.19 11.41 1.40
N SER A 38 -19.39 12.15 0.63
CA SER A 38 -18.35 13.02 1.17
C SER A 38 -18.78 14.48 1.13
N ALA A 39 -18.76 15.13 2.29
CA ALA A 39 -18.97 16.56 2.40
C ALA A 39 -17.75 17.36 1.90
N TYR A 40 -16.55 16.80 2.01
CA TYR A 40 -15.31 17.43 1.54
C TYR A 40 -15.19 17.35 0.01
N LEU A 41 -15.45 16.19 -0.60
CA LEU A 41 -15.35 15.97 -2.04
C LEU A 41 -16.64 16.34 -2.80
N LYS A 42 -17.75 16.54 -2.08
CA LYS A 42 -19.08 16.86 -2.62
C LYS A 42 -19.58 15.83 -3.66
N ARG A 43 -19.24 14.57 -3.42
CA ARG A 43 -19.62 13.41 -4.22
C ARG A 43 -19.68 12.15 -3.38
N GLU A 44 -20.22 11.09 -3.92
CA GLU A 44 -20.06 9.75 -3.36
C GLU A 44 -18.70 9.18 -3.72
N VAL A 45 -18.04 8.53 -2.76
CA VAL A 45 -16.80 7.79 -2.95
C VAL A 45 -17.09 6.31 -2.82
N GLU A 46 -16.76 5.55 -3.85
CA GLU A 46 -16.90 4.09 -3.83
C GLU A 46 -15.66 3.45 -3.21
N ILE A 47 -15.89 2.50 -2.32
CA ILE A 47 -14.84 1.70 -1.69
C ILE A 47 -15.20 0.23 -1.69
N ASP A 48 -14.18 -0.62 -1.74
CA ASP A 48 -14.30 -2.05 -1.50
C ASP A 48 -13.52 -2.40 -0.23
N ILE A 49 -14.19 -3.04 0.75
CA ILE A 49 -13.55 -3.52 1.96
C ILE A 49 -13.33 -5.03 1.82
N TYR A 50 -12.07 -5.43 1.79
CA TYR A 50 -11.62 -6.80 1.82
C TYR A 50 -11.38 -7.21 3.27
N SER A 51 -12.14 -8.16 3.78
CA SER A 51 -12.07 -8.58 5.18
C SER A 51 -11.91 -10.10 5.27
N PRO A 52 -10.93 -10.61 6.03
CA PRO A 52 -10.82 -12.05 6.29
C PRO A 52 -12.03 -12.55 7.09
N GLU A 53 -12.49 -13.76 6.76
CA GLU A 53 -13.54 -14.44 7.51
C GLU A 53 -13.01 -15.01 8.85
N GLY A 54 -13.90 -15.20 9.81
CA GLY A 54 -13.60 -15.93 11.04
C GLY A 54 -12.63 -15.23 11.97
N ILE A 55 -12.62 -13.89 12.00
CA ILE A 55 -11.80 -13.10 12.93
C ILE A 55 -12.15 -13.47 14.36
N LEU A 56 -11.15 -13.88 15.15
CA LEU A 56 -11.29 -14.19 16.56
C LEU A 56 -10.99 -12.99 17.45
N GLY A 57 -11.63 -12.91 18.62
CA GLY A 57 -11.55 -11.74 19.49
C GLY A 57 -10.16 -11.44 20.09
N ASN A 58 -9.18 -12.33 19.93
CA ASN A 58 -7.80 -12.17 20.38
C ASN A 58 -6.81 -11.84 19.23
N GLU A 59 -7.30 -11.69 18.01
CA GLU A 59 -6.44 -11.35 16.86
C GLU A 59 -6.24 -9.85 16.75
N LYS A 60 -5.05 -9.44 16.30
CA LYS A 60 -4.77 -8.06 15.94
C LYS A 60 -5.35 -7.73 14.57
N ILE A 61 -6.12 -6.67 14.50
CA ILE A 61 -6.65 -6.16 13.24
C ILE A 61 -5.77 -5.02 12.74
N GLU A 62 -5.14 -5.24 11.62
CA GLU A 62 -4.36 -4.26 10.86
C GLU A 62 -5.20 -3.70 9.72
N LEU A 63 -4.91 -2.50 9.28
CA LEU A 63 -5.68 -1.80 8.26
C LEU A 63 -4.75 -1.26 7.17
N LEU A 64 -5.06 -1.55 5.92
CA LEU A 64 -4.44 -0.92 4.76
C LEU A 64 -5.49 -0.12 3.98
N LEU A 65 -5.27 1.17 3.83
CA LEU A 65 -5.94 1.97 2.81
C LEU A 65 -5.17 1.87 1.50
N LEU A 66 -5.85 1.70 0.39
CA LEU A 66 -5.23 1.53 -0.92
C LEU A 66 -5.93 2.41 -1.95
N ASN A 67 -5.24 3.41 -2.45
CA ASN A 67 -5.70 4.27 -3.53
C ASN A 67 -5.79 3.50 -4.86
N ASP A 68 -6.59 4.01 -5.77
CA ASP A 68 -6.83 3.40 -7.08
C ASP A 68 -7.48 2.00 -6.98
N GLY A 69 -8.51 1.89 -6.13
CA GLY A 69 -9.26 0.65 -5.91
C GLY A 69 -9.82 -0.01 -7.17
N GLN A 70 -10.07 0.76 -8.23
CA GLN A 70 -10.46 0.24 -9.55
C GLN A 70 -9.35 -0.60 -10.21
N ASP A 71 -8.09 -0.36 -9.87
CA ASP A 71 -6.95 -1.16 -10.35
C ASP A 71 -6.75 -2.41 -9.48
N VAL A 72 -7.02 -2.32 -8.18
CA VAL A 72 -7.05 -3.49 -7.28
C VAL A 72 -8.06 -4.53 -7.75
N ALA A 73 -9.21 -4.10 -8.25
CA ALA A 73 -10.23 -4.99 -8.80
C ALA A 73 -9.79 -5.74 -10.08
N LYS A 74 -8.68 -5.32 -10.71
CA LYS A 74 -8.08 -6.01 -11.87
C LYS A 74 -7.01 -7.04 -11.47
N MET A 75 -6.63 -7.06 -10.18
CA MET A 75 -5.68 -8.03 -9.61
C MET A 75 -6.43 -9.25 -9.07
N ASP A 76 -5.75 -10.37 -8.91
CA ASP A 76 -6.24 -11.48 -8.09
C ASP A 76 -6.02 -11.19 -6.58
N PHE A 77 -6.51 -10.01 -6.17
CA PHE A 77 -6.19 -9.44 -4.86
C PHE A 77 -6.80 -10.25 -3.71
N THR A 78 -7.95 -10.88 -3.91
CA THR A 78 -8.56 -11.78 -2.94
C THR A 78 -7.61 -12.93 -2.61
N ARG A 79 -7.06 -13.58 -3.64
CA ARG A 79 -6.09 -14.66 -3.46
C ARG A 79 -4.80 -14.19 -2.79
N ILE A 80 -4.29 -13.03 -3.18
CA ILE A 80 -3.10 -12.44 -2.52
C ILE A 80 -3.33 -12.29 -1.02
N LEU A 81 -4.52 -11.82 -0.60
CA LEU A 81 -4.85 -11.69 0.82
C LEU A 81 -5.08 -13.03 1.51
N GLU A 82 -5.72 -13.98 0.86
CA GLU A 82 -5.91 -15.33 1.38
C GLU A 82 -4.56 -16.02 1.61
N ASP A 83 -3.64 -15.91 0.64
CA ASP A 83 -2.29 -16.43 0.74
C ASP A 83 -1.49 -15.73 1.86
N ALA A 84 -1.61 -14.42 2.00
CA ALA A 84 -0.96 -13.64 3.06
C ALA A 84 -1.41 -14.07 4.46
N HIS A 85 -2.69 -14.43 4.63
CA HIS A 85 -3.21 -14.94 5.91
C HIS A 85 -2.90 -16.41 6.16
N HIS A 86 -2.37 -17.14 5.18
CA HIS A 86 -2.10 -18.55 5.30
C HIS A 86 -1.04 -18.85 6.38
N GLY A 87 -1.42 -19.61 7.40
CA GLY A 87 -0.53 -19.96 8.51
C GLY A 87 -0.30 -18.85 9.56
N LYS A 88 -0.79 -17.63 9.35
CA LYS A 88 -0.71 -16.53 10.30
C LYS A 88 -1.96 -16.52 11.20
N ARG A 89 -1.79 -16.75 12.50
CA ARG A 89 -2.92 -16.94 13.43
C ARG A 89 -3.29 -15.72 14.27
N ASN A 90 -2.40 -14.74 14.38
CA ASN A 90 -2.57 -13.65 15.33
C ASN A 90 -2.79 -12.28 14.70
N HIS A 91 -2.66 -12.16 13.39
CA HIS A 91 -2.80 -10.92 12.64
C HIS A 91 -3.82 -11.09 11.52
N ARG A 92 -4.68 -10.11 11.36
CA ARG A 92 -5.67 -10.03 10.28
C ARG A 92 -5.59 -8.67 9.63
N LEU A 93 -5.34 -8.66 8.34
CA LEU A 93 -5.30 -7.45 7.56
C LEU A 93 -6.65 -7.21 6.88
N VAL A 94 -7.25 -6.07 7.16
CA VAL A 94 -8.39 -5.53 6.42
C VAL A 94 -7.86 -4.52 5.42
N VAL A 95 -8.28 -4.63 4.16
CA VAL A 95 -7.87 -3.69 3.12
C VAL A 95 -9.08 -2.90 2.63
N VAL A 96 -8.92 -1.60 2.49
CA VAL A 96 -9.92 -0.67 1.96
C VAL A 96 -9.40 -0.10 0.66
N ALA A 97 -9.89 -0.61 -0.46
CA ALA A 97 -9.57 -0.13 -1.79
C ALA A 97 -10.49 1.05 -2.14
N ILE A 98 -9.91 2.24 -2.29
CA ILE A 98 -10.61 3.50 -2.54
C ILE A 98 -10.62 3.75 -4.05
N LYS A 99 -11.80 3.75 -4.66
CA LYS A 99 -11.91 3.98 -6.11
C LYS A 99 -11.77 5.45 -6.45
N ALA A 100 -10.85 5.74 -7.36
CA ALA A 100 -10.72 7.07 -7.92
C ALA A 100 -11.91 7.38 -8.84
N SER A 101 -12.25 8.67 -8.93
CA SER A 101 -13.23 9.20 -9.88
C SER A 101 -12.55 9.86 -11.08
N GLU A 102 -13.34 10.45 -11.96
CA GLU A 102 -12.87 11.30 -13.07
C GLU A 102 -12.06 12.51 -12.55
N GLU A 103 -12.30 12.92 -11.29
CA GLU A 103 -11.59 13.99 -10.61
C GLU A 103 -10.21 13.58 -10.04
N ARG A 104 -9.76 12.35 -10.32
CA ARG A 104 -8.51 11.79 -9.78
C ARG A 104 -7.31 12.74 -9.87
N LEU A 105 -7.15 13.42 -10.99
CA LEU A 105 -6.05 14.37 -11.19
C LEU A 105 -6.16 15.63 -10.33
N MET A 106 -7.36 15.99 -9.90
CA MET A 106 -7.61 17.12 -9.01
C MET A 106 -7.56 16.72 -7.53
N GLU A 107 -8.03 15.51 -7.20
CA GLU A 107 -8.13 15.02 -5.83
C GLU A 107 -6.81 14.42 -5.32
N TYR A 108 -5.98 13.85 -6.21
CA TYR A 108 -4.68 13.31 -5.86
C TYR A 108 -3.57 14.34 -6.04
N GLY A 109 -2.49 14.20 -5.27
CA GLY A 109 -1.34 15.08 -5.28
C GLY A 109 -0.82 15.36 -3.87
N VAL A 110 -0.24 16.52 -3.67
CA VAL A 110 0.26 16.99 -2.38
C VAL A 110 -0.65 18.09 -1.86
N ALA A 111 -1.21 17.90 -0.67
CA ALA A 111 -2.16 18.80 -0.05
C ALA A 111 -1.59 20.23 0.08
N GLY A 112 -2.38 21.23 -0.34
CA GLY A 112 -2.02 22.64 -0.32
C GLY A 112 -1.04 23.07 -1.42
N VAL A 113 -0.53 22.16 -2.26
CA VAL A 113 0.49 22.48 -3.26
C VAL A 113 0.17 21.80 -4.60
N PRO A 114 -0.71 22.40 -5.42
CA PRO A 114 -0.94 21.94 -6.79
C PRO A 114 0.35 21.94 -7.61
N ASP A 115 0.41 21.09 -8.63
CA ASP A 115 1.52 21.14 -9.58
C ASP A 115 1.41 22.37 -10.52
N PHE A 116 2.40 22.54 -11.38
CA PHE A 116 2.47 23.65 -12.33
C PHE A 116 1.31 23.72 -13.35
N LYS A 117 0.52 22.64 -13.48
CA LYS A 117 -0.71 22.60 -14.30
C LYS A 117 -1.98 22.80 -13.49
N GLY A 118 -1.87 23.06 -12.18
CA GLY A 118 -3.01 23.16 -11.27
C GLY A 118 -3.66 21.85 -10.88
N ARG A 119 -3.04 20.71 -11.21
CA ARG A 119 -3.52 19.41 -10.76
C ARG A 119 -3.27 19.26 -9.25
N GLY A 120 -4.10 18.49 -8.55
CA GLY A 120 -4.02 18.36 -7.09
C GLY A 120 -4.66 19.52 -6.32
N ALA A 121 -5.42 20.41 -6.99
CA ALA A 121 -6.08 21.54 -6.32
C ALA A 121 -7.14 21.13 -5.28
N LYS A 122 -7.56 19.86 -5.27
CA LYS A 122 -8.49 19.29 -4.28
C LYS A 122 -7.81 18.28 -3.33
N ALA A 123 -6.47 18.20 -3.32
CA ALA A 123 -5.75 17.23 -2.51
C ALA A 123 -5.96 17.42 -1.00
N ASP A 124 -6.18 18.66 -0.55
CA ASP A 124 -6.60 18.93 0.84
C ASP A 124 -7.97 18.31 1.16
N ALA A 125 -8.95 18.49 0.26
CA ALA A 125 -10.28 17.93 0.43
C ALA A 125 -10.26 16.40 0.44
N TYR A 126 -9.39 15.79 -0.39
CA TYR A 126 -9.20 14.35 -0.39
C TYR A 126 -8.55 13.85 0.91
N SER A 127 -7.54 14.55 1.40
CA SER A 127 -6.92 14.26 2.70
C SER A 127 -7.96 14.34 3.82
N ASP A 128 -8.77 15.39 3.86
CA ASP A 128 -9.85 15.55 4.83
C ASP A 128 -10.90 14.45 4.75
N PHE A 129 -11.28 14.04 3.54
CA PHE A 129 -12.16 12.89 3.33
C PHE A 129 -11.56 11.62 3.95
N VAL A 130 -10.31 11.30 3.65
CA VAL A 130 -9.65 10.09 4.17
C VAL A 130 -9.62 10.09 5.71
N ILE A 131 -9.20 11.21 6.31
CA ILE A 131 -9.00 11.28 7.77
C ILE A 131 -10.31 11.43 8.53
N LYS A 132 -11.22 12.28 8.04
CA LYS A 132 -12.38 12.72 8.83
C LYS A 132 -13.67 11.98 8.47
N GLU A 133 -13.74 11.33 7.29
CA GLU A 133 -14.93 10.61 6.85
C GLU A 133 -14.67 9.13 6.65
N LEU A 134 -13.67 8.77 5.82
CA LEU A 134 -13.38 7.38 5.47
C LEU A 134 -12.94 6.54 6.68
N LEU A 135 -11.90 6.97 7.39
CA LEU A 135 -11.37 6.21 8.54
C LEU A 135 -12.42 5.98 9.63
N PRO A 136 -13.21 6.98 10.07
CA PRO A 136 -14.30 6.74 11.01
C PRO A 136 -15.37 5.77 10.47
N PHE A 137 -15.72 5.90 9.18
CA PHE A 137 -16.66 4.98 8.55
C PHE A 137 -16.15 3.55 8.56
N VAL A 138 -14.91 3.33 8.12
CA VAL A 138 -14.26 2.01 8.08
C VAL A 138 -14.19 1.40 9.48
N LYS A 139 -13.71 2.14 10.48
CA LYS A 139 -13.66 1.68 11.88
C LYS A 139 -15.02 1.24 12.43
N LYS A 140 -16.10 1.85 11.97
CA LYS A 140 -17.47 1.46 12.34
C LYS A 140 -17.95 0.20 11.61
N LYS A 141 -17.41 -0.07 10.40
CA LYS A 141 -17.82 -1.22 9.56
C LYS A 141 -17.04 -2.49 9.84
N ILE A 142 -15.83 -2.37 10.35
CA ILE A 142 -15.01 -3.52 10.75
C ILE A 142 -15.58 -4.10 12.05
N ALA A 143 -15.75 -5.42 12.09
CA ALA A 143 -16.36 -6.13 13.22
C ALA A 143 -15.56 -6.03 14.54
N MET A 144 -14.24 -5.78 14.44
CA MET A 144 -13.32 -5.66 15.56
C MET A 144 -12.54 -4.35 15.48
N PRO A 145 -12.13 -3.77 16.62
CA PRO A 145 -11.29 -2.56 16.61
C PRO A 145 -9.96 -2.79 15.91
N VAL A 146 -9.53 -1.83 15.09
CA VAL A 146 -8.15 -1.80 14.55
C VAL A 146 -7.20 -1.64 15.74
N SER A 147 -6.36 -2.62 15.97
CA SER A 147 -5.45 -2.73 17.11
C SER A 147 -3.99 -2.95 16.72
N GLY A 148 -3.74 -3.17 15.43
CA GLY A 148 -2.43 -3.29 14.83
C GLY A 148 -2.07 -2.07 13.99
N LYS A 149 -1.15 -2.26 13.05
CA LYS A 149 -0.63 -1.21 12.16
C LYS A 149 -1.71 -0.69 11.21
N VAL A 150 -1.59 0.57 10.86
CA VAL A 150 -2.38 1.22 9.81
C VAL A 150 -1.44 1.67 8.71
N GLY A 151 -1.65 1.21 7.50
CA GLY A 151 -0.89 1.62 6.32
C GLY A 151 -1.73 2.38 5.30
N PHE A 152 -1.04 3.15 4.48
CA PHE A 152 -1.64 3.75 3.29
C PHE A 152 -0.75 3.50 2.07
N ALA A 153 -1.33 3.00 1.00
CA ALA A 153 -0.58 2.71 -0.22
C ALA A 153 -1.34 3.17 -1.47
N GLY A 154 -0.64 3.14 -2.60
CA GLY A 154 -1.25 3.46 -3.89
C GLY A 154 -0.28 3.36 -5.06
N PHE A 155 -0.84 3.47 -6.26
CA PHE A 155 -0.13 3.36 -7.52
C PHE A 155 0.04 4.72 -8.17
N SER A 156 1.21 5.00 -8.76
CA SER A 156 1.45 6.24 -9.50
C SER A 156 1.12 7.49 -8.68
N LEU A 157 0.20 8.33 -9.16
CA LEU A 157 -0.28 9.51 -8.45
C LEU A 157 -1.01 9.15 -7.14
N GLY A 158 -1.67 7.96 -7.08
CA GLY A 158 -2.27 7.44 -5.85
C GLY A 158 -1.24 7.11 -4.78
N GLY A 159 -0.04 6.68 -5.19
CA GLY A 159 1.10 6.47 -4.29
C GLY A 159 1.64 7.78 -3.73
N LEU A 160 1.77 8.82 -4.56
CA LEU A 160 2.14 10.16 -4.10
C LEU A 160 1.15 10.70 -3.06
N SER A 161 -0.17 10.57 -3.32
CA SER A 161 -1.20 11.01 -2.38
C SER A 161 -1.19 10.21 -1.08
N ALA A 162 -0.99 8.89 -1.15
CA ALA A 162 -0.87 8.06 0.05
C ALA A 162 0.33 8.50 0.90
N PHE A 163 1.47 8.79 0.24
CA PHE A 163 2.66 9.28 0.92
C PHE A 163 2.39 10.62 1.61
N ASP A 164 1.82 11.59 0.88
CA ASP A 164 1.53 12.91 1.42
C ASP A 164 0.58 12.88 2.63
N ILE A 165 -0.54 12.13 2.50
CA ILE A 165 -1.54 12.04 3.58
C ILE A 165 -0.96 11.35 4.81
N ALA A 166 -0.24 10.25 4.64
CA ALA A 166 0.37 9.54 5.76
C ALA A 166 1.48 10.37 6.42
N TRP A 167 2.32 11.03 5.63
CA TRP A 167 3.37 11.93 6.15
C TRP A 167 2.81 13.07 7.00
N ASN A 168 1.66 13.61 6.61
CA ASN A 168 0.99 14.68 7.38
C ASN A 168 0.23 14.16 8.61
N ASN A 169 -0.02 12.85 8.71
CA ASN A 169 -0.80 12.24 9.78
C ASN A 169 -0.06 11.06 10.45
N PRO A 170 1.14 11.29 11.01
CA PRO A 170 1.98 10.21 11.54
C PRO A 170 1.44 9.56 12.81
N SER A 171 0.45 10.15 13.45
CA SER A 171 -0.26 9.51 14.57
C SER A 171 -1.33 8.51 14.13
N VAL A 172 -1.61 8.43 12.83
CA VAL A 172 -2.64 7.58 12.23
C VAL A 172 -2.01 6.43 11.45
N PHE A 173 -0.91 6.70 10.74
CA PHE A 173 -0.31 5.75 9.81
C PHE A 173 1.08 5.32 10.27
N ASP A 174 1.34 4.02 10.19
CA ASP A 174 2.61 3.37 10.54
C ASP A 174 3.44 3.00 9.31
N ALA A 175 2.79 2.82 8.15
CA ALA A 175 3.45 2.36 6.92
C ALA A 175 2.89 3.04 5.67
N ILE A 176 3.78 3.31 4.72
CA ILE A 176 3.49 3.88 3.41
C ILE A 176 3.93 2.92 2.33
N GLY A 177 3.06 2.64 1.35
CA GLY A 177 3.37 1.84 0.17
C GLY A 177 3.22 2.67 -1.11
N VAL A 178 4.29 2.82 -1.87
CA VAL A 178 4.29 3.53 -3.14
C VAL A 178 4.75 2.60 -4.26
N PHE A 179 3.89 2.40 -5.24
CA PHE A 179 4.17 1.59 -6.42
C PHE A 179 4.24 2.51 -7.63
N SER A 180 5.41 2.63 -8.24
CA SER A 180 5.68 3.51 -9.38
C SER A 180 5.23 4.96 -9.13
N GLY A 181 5.67 5.54 -8.01
CA GLY A 181 5.17 6.81 -7.49
C GLY A 181 5.39 8.00 -8.40
N ALA A 182 4.41 8.91 -8.51
CA ALA A 182 4.51 10.13 -9.30
C ALA A 182 5.36 11.21 -8.59
N PHE A 183 6.57 10.87 -8.18
CA PHE A 183 7.47 11.79 -7.46
C PHE A 183 8.03 12.92 -8.32
N TRP A 184 7.83 12.87 -9.65
CA TRP A 184 8.05 13.98 -10.58
C TRP A 184 7.12 15.19 -10.37
N TRP A 185 6.17 15.12 -9.44
CA TRP A 185 5.22 16.19 -9.12
C TRP A 185 5.95 17.47 -8.72
N ARG A 186 5.81 18.54 -9.52
CA ARG A 186 6.67 19.73 -9.43
C ARG A 186 5.92 21.05 -9.60
N LYS A 187 6.54 22.14 -9.13
CA LYS A 187 5.99 23.50 -9.16
C LYS A 187 6.20 24.22 -10.49
N LYS A 188 7.19 23.80 -11.30
CA LYS A 188 7.54 24.45 -12.56
C LYS A 188 7.58 23.46 -13.72
N ASP A 189 7.25 23.94 -14.93
CA ASP A 189 7.52 23.18 -16.15
C ASP A 189 9.03 23.13 -16.42
N LEU A 190 9.46 22.12 -17.17
CA LEU A 190 10.86 21.98 -17.62
C LEU A 190 11.27 23.19 -18.47
N ALA A 191 10.34 23.76 -19.25
CA ALA A 191 10.57 24.95 -20.07
C ALA A 191 10.72 26.26 -19.26
N ASP A 192 10.26 26.26 -18.00
CA ASP A 192 10.21 27.45 -17.13
C ASP A 192 11.36 27.50 -16.12
N GLY A 193 12.49 26.86 -16.43
CA GLY A 193 13.67 26.84 -15.56
C GLY A 193 13.51 25.92 -14.36
N TYR A 194 12.92 24.74 -14.57
CA TYR A 194 12.84 23.66 -13.58
C TYR A 194 14.23 23.29 -13.03
N THR A 195 14.25 23.01 -11.75
CA THR A 195 15.35 22.35 -11.05
C THR A 195 14.77 21.24 -10.15
N ASP A 196 15.59 20.33 -9.69
CA ASP A 196 15.13 19.24 -8.80
C ASP A 196 14.55 19.75 -7.47
N ALA A 197 14.94 20.95 -7.03
CA ALA A 197 14.33 21.63 -5.88
C ALA A 197 12.84 22.03 -6.10
N ASP A 198 12.36 21.99 -7.33
CA ASP A 198 10.96 22.27 -7.66
C ASP A 198 10.05 21.03 -7.45
N ARG A 199 10.61 19.84 -7.15
CA ARG A 199 9.84 18.63 -6.84
C ARG A 199 9.18 18.77 -5.47
N ILE A 200 7.85 18.73 -5.46
CA ILE A 200 7.05 19.16 -4.31
C ILE A 200 7.21 18.24 -3.11
N MET A 201 7.13 16.92 -3.33
CA MET A 201 7.20 15.96 -2.21
C MET A 201 8.62 15.87 -1.61
N HIS A 202 9.66 15.93 -2.43
CA HIS A 202 11.05 15.99 -1.99
C HIS A 202 11.27 17.19 -1.07
N ALA A 203 10.94 18.39 -1.56
CA ALA A 203 11.05 19.62 -0.77
C ALA A 203 10.22 19.56 0.53
N LYS A 204 9.05 18.95 0.50
CA LYS A 204 8.20 18.79 1.69
C LYS A 204 8.86 17.90 2.75
N ILE A 205 9.42 16.76 2.36
CA ILE A 205 10.12 15.87 3.29
C ILE A 205 11.37 16.58 3.84
N GLU A 206 12.17 17.19 2.99
CA GLU A 206 13.39 17.93 3.41
C GLU A 206 13.09 19.00 4.45
N ASN A 207 12.06 19.81 4.22
CA ASN A 207 11.68 20.92 5.08
C ASN A 207 10.94 20.50 6.36
N THR A 208 10.52 19.25 6.48
CA THR A 208 9.89 18.74 7.71
C THR A 208 10.96 18.59 8.80
N THR A 209 10.79 19.24 9.92
CA THR A 209 11.76 19.21 11.05
C THR A 209 11.65 17.96 11.92
N THR A 210 10.49 17.32 11.93
CA THR A 210 10.25 16.10 12.70
C THR A 210 10.61 14.86 11.87
N LYS A 211 10.87 13.76 12.57
CA LYS A 211 11.04 12.43 11.99
C LYS A 211 9.88 11.55 12.47
N PRO A 212 8.80 11.40 11.68
CA PRO A 212 7.73 10.47 12.00
C PRO A 212 8.22 9.03 12.15
N ASP A 213 7.65 8.27 13.08
CA ASP A 213 7.94 6.83 13.18
C ASP A 213 7.10 6.08 12.15
N MET A 214 7.72 5.78 11.01
CA MET A 214 7.05 5.22 9.82
C MET A 214 7.94 4.25 9.07
N LYS A 215 7.30 3.36 8.32
CA LYS A 215 7.93 2.49 7.32
C LYS A 215 7.56 2.94 5.90
N PHE A 216 8.49 2.80 4.96
CA PHE A 216 8.35 3.22 3.57
C PHE A 216 8.69 2.07 2.63
N TRP A 217 7.70 1.56 1.93
CA TRP A 217 7.88 0.69 0.77
C TRP A 217 7.83 1.55 -0.49
N LEU A 218 8.94 1.56 -1.23
CA LEU A 218 9.08 2.34 -2.45
C LEU A 218 9.46 1.39 -3.58
N MET A 219 8.60 1.27 -4.59
CA MET A 219 8.80 0.35 -5.71
C MET A 219 8.75 1.10 -7.04
N THR A 220 9.64 0.74 -7.95
CA THR A 220 9.66 1.19 -9.34
C THR A 220 9.89 0.01 -10.29
N GLY A 221 9.41 0.12 -11.53
CA GLY A 221 9.77 -0.80 -12.60
C GLY A 221 10.87 -0.21 -13.48
N THR A 222 11.78 -1.04 -13.99
CA THR A 222 12.84 -0.57 -14.91
C THR A 222 12.33 -0.15 -16.29
N GLU A 223 11.05 -0.46 -16.60
CA GLU A 223 10.34 -0.07 -17.82
C GLU A 223 9.08 0.77 -17.50
N ASP A 224 9.03 1.42 -16.34
CA ASP A 224 7.89 2.26 -15.93
C ASP A 224 7.59 3.37 -16.94
N GLU A 225 8.65 3.97 -17.50
CA GLU A 225 8.57 5.06 -18.48
C GLU A 225 9.86 5.13 -19.32
N LYS A 226 9.97 6.16 -20.14
CA LYS A 226 11.18 6.45 -20.94
C LYS A 226 11.73 7.85 -20.68
N ALA A 227 11.06 8.62 -19.81
CA ALA A 227 11.51 9.96 -19.49
C ALA A 227 12.84 9.89 -18.72
N ASP A 228 13.76 10.76 -19.09
CA ASP A 228 15.07 10.96 -18.49
C ASP A 228 15.40 12.45 -18.70
N ARG A 229 14.89 13.31 -17.80
CA ARG A 229 14.95 14.77 -17.94
C ARG A 229 16.34 15.34 -17.73
N ASN A 230 17.15 14.67 -16.92
CA ASN A 230 18.53 15.09 -16.62
C ASN A 230 19.58 14.42 -17.53
N LYS A 231 19.17 13.46 -18.38
CA LYS A 231 19.99 12.74 -19.36
C LYS A 231 21.14 11.95 -18.72
N ASN A 232 20.88 11.34 -17.57
CA ASN A 232 21.85 10.50 -16.86
C ASN A 232 21.73 9.02 -17.20
N MET A 233 20.83 8.64 -18.13
CA MET A 233 20.51 7.29 -18.58
C MET A 233 19.72 6.45 -17.56
N ILE A 234 19.14 7.09 -16.54
CA ILE A 234 18.21 6.51 -15.59
C ILE A 234 16.84 7.16 -15.79
N ILE A 235 15.79 6.38 -15.89
CA ILE A 235 14.43 6.91 -16.07
C ILE A 235 13.99 7.70 -14.82
N ASP A 236 13.21 8.75 -15.05
CA ASP A 236 12.81 9.70 -13.99
C ASP A 236 12.10 9.03 -12.80
N SER A 237 11.29 7.99 -13.04
CA SER A 237 10.61 7.26 -11.95
C SER A 237 11.58 6.60 -10.96
N ILE A 238 12.72 6.09 -11.45
CA ILE A 238 13.78 5.52 -10.62
C ILE A 238 14.54 6.65 -9.90
N ASP A 239 15.02 7.65 -10.65
CA ASP A 239 15.78 8.77 -10.08
C ASP A 239 15.02 9.48 -8.97
N ASP A 240 13.77 9.87 -9.24
CA ASP A 240 12.92 10.56 -8.27
C ASP A 240 12.67 9.71 -7.01
N THR A 241 12.49 8.41 -7.18
CA THR A 241 12.29 7.50 -6.04
C THR A 241 13.57 7.31 -5.23
N ILE A 242 14.73 7.18 -5.89
CA ILE A 242 16.03 7.08 -5.21
C ILE A 242 16.32 8.36 -4.43
N ASP A 243 15.97 9.53 -4.97
CA ASP A 243 16.16 10.79 -4.26
C ASP A 243 15.27 10.89 -3.01
N ILE A 244 14.01 10.39 -3.05
CA ILE A 244 13.20 10.23 -1.83
C ILE A 244 13.91 9.32 -0.82
N VAL A 245 14.47 8.20 -1.26
CA VAL A 245 15.23 7.29 -0.36
C VAL A 245 16.40 8.02 0.29
N LYS A 246 17.18 8.80 -0.47
CA LYS A 246 18.31 9.58 0.06
C LYS A 246 17.86 10.58 1.13
N ILE A 247 16.82 11.36 0.84
CA ILE A 247 16.25 12.34 1.79
C ILE A 247 15.77 11.66 3.07
N LEU A 248 15.12 10.50 2.98
CA LEU A 248 14.70 9.73 4.15
C LEU A 248 15.90 9.20 4.95
N LEU A 249 16.97 8.74 4.28
CA LEU A 249 18.21 8.33 4.95
C LEU A 249 18.87 9.50 5.68
N ASP A 250 18.93 10.68 5.06
CA ASP A 250 19.47 11.91 5.67
C ASP A 250 18.65 12.35 6.89
N LYS A 251 17.35 12.04 6.92
CA LYS A 251 16.51 12.22 8.11
C LYS A 251 16.73 11.15 9.20
N GLY A 252 17.61 10.18 8.95
CA GLY A 252 17.97 9.14 9.91
C GLY A 252 17.05 7.92 9.92
N TYR A 253 16.24 7.72 8.87
CA TYR A 253 15.60 6.41 8.63
C TYR A 253 16.65 5.41 8.16
N LYS A 254 16.43 4.13 8.35
CA LYS A 254 17.40 3.06 8.05
C LYS A 254 16.83 2.06 7.05
N ARG A 255 17.72 1.48 6.25
CA ARG A 255 17.44 0.32 5.40
C ARG A 255 18.03 -0.94 6.04
N PRO A 256 17.30 -2.06 6.00
CA PRO A 256 15.95 -2.26 5.48
C PRO A 256 14.83 -1.99 6.50
N GLU A 257 15.12 -1.53 7.71
CA GLU A 257 14.19 -1.49 8.85
C GLU A 257 13.01 -0.55 8.61
N ASN A 258 13.30 0.67 8.11
CA ASN A 258 12.27 1.69 7.85
C ASN A 258 12.00 1.86 6.36
N ILE A 259 12.99 1.64 5.50
CA ILE A 259 12.90 1.89 4.07
C ILE A 259 13.18 0.59 3.32
N PHE A 260 12.21 0.14 2.53
CA PHE A 260 12.40 -0.92 1.56
C PHE A 260 12.24 -0.35 0.15
N TYR A 261 13.32 -0.30 -0.61
CA TYR A 261 13.30 0.07 -2.03
C TYR A 261 13.39 -1.19 -2.88
N TYR A 262 12.44 -1.35 -3.80
CA TYR A 262 12.36 -2.48 -4.71
C TYR A 262 12.31 -2.01 -6.16
N GLU A 263 13.33 -2.37 -6.94
CA GLU A 263 13.39 -2.13 -8.37
C GLU A 263 13.03 -3.42 -9.11
N LYS A 264 11.90 -3.42 -9.79
CA LYS A 264 11.40 -4.58 -10.55
C LYS A 264 12.02 -4.57 -11.94
N VAL A 265 12.95 -5.47 -12.20
CA VAL A 265 13.54 -5.65 -13.55
C VAL A 265 12.47 -6.09 -14.54
N GLY A 266 12.36 -5.37 -15.68
CA GLY A 266 11.31 -5.56 -16.69
C GLY A 266 9.91 -5.13 -16.24
N GLY A 267 9.79 -4.57 -15.04
CA GLY A 267 8.52 -4.04 -14.52
C GLY A 267 8.09 -2.78 -15.28
N LYS A 268 6.80 -2.65 -15.54
CA LYS A 268 6.16 -1.56 -16.28
C LYS A 268 5.21 -0.79 -15.35
N HIS A 269 4.76 0.36 -15.82
CA HIS A 269 3.77 1.18 -15.13
C HIS A 269 2.35 0.60 -15.29
N ASP A 270 2.14 -0.63 -14.79
CA ASP A 270 0.91 -1.37 -15.01
C ASP A 270 0.52 -2.28 -13.83
N VAL A 271 -0.74 -2.68 -13.85
CA VAL A 271 -1.35 -3.52 -12.81
C VAL A 271 -0.62 -4.86 -12.64
N PRO A 272 -0.24 -5.61 -13.69
CA PRO A 272 0.48 -6.87 -13.52
C PRO A 272 1.82 -6.72 -12.79
N THR A 273 2.54 -5.62 -13.02
CA THR A 273 3.79 -5.32 -12.32
C THR A 273 3.53 -5.09 -10.83
N TRP A 274 2.57 -4.25 -10.49
CA TRP A 274 2.23 -3.93 -9.09
C TRP A 274 1.68 -5.14 -8.34
N GLU A 275 0.81 -5.91 -8.98
CA GLU A 275 0.28 -7.18 -8.44
C GLU A 275 1.42 -8.14 -8.05
N SER A 276 2.41 -8.29 -8.92
CA SER A 276 3.51 -9.24 -8.70
C SER A 276 4.39 -8.97 -7.48
N VAL A 277 4.36 -7.74 -6.96
CA VAL A 277 5.16 -7.32 -5.78
C VAL A 277 4.31 -7.06 -4.55
N MET A 278 2.99 -7.07 -4.68
CA MET A 278 2.05 -6.85 -3.58
C MET A 278 2.25 -7.82 -2.41
N PRO A 279 2.43 -9.14 -2.61
CA PRO A 279 2.68 -10.06 -1.50
C PRO A 279 3.88 -9.67 -0.64
N ALA A 280 4.99 -9.29 -1.27
CA ALA A 280 6.20 -8.87 -0.57
C ALA A 280 6.00 -7.56 0.22
N PHE A 281 5.20 -6.63 -0.30
CA PHE A 281 4.81 -5.43 0.43
C PHE A 281 3.99 -5.75 1.68
N LEU A 282 2.97 -6.60 1.53
CA LEU A 282 2.09 -6.96 2.65
C LEU A 282 2.86 -7.66 3.77
N ASP A 283 3.72 -8.62 3.43
CA ASP A 283 4.56 -9.32 4.42
C ASP A 283 5.52 -8.35 5.13
N TRP A 284 6.17 -7.44 4.40
CA TRP A 284 7.10 -6.49 4.99
C TRP A 284 6.42 -5.43 5.87
N ALA A 285 5.25 -4.93 5.46
CA ALA A 285 4.57 -3.85 6.15
C ALA A 285 3.76 -4.34 7.37
N PHE A 286 3.09 -5.50 7.26
CA PHE A 286 2.06 -5.95 8.20
C PHE A 286 2.37 -7.28 8.88
N GLU A 287 3.45 -7.97 8.53
CA GLU A 287 3.78 -9.28 9.11
C GLU A 287 2.70 -10.36 8.85
N VAL A 288 1.94 -10.21 7.77
CA VAL A 288 0.89 -11.12 7.31
C VAL A 288 1.35 -12.02 6.16
#